data_7f48b1ba0d6da82b765bdceadb9cab8d
#
_entry.id   7f48b1ba0d6da82b765bdceadb9cab8d
#
_cell.length_a   1.000
_cell.length_b   1.000
_cell.length_c   1.000
_cell.angle_alpha   90.00
_cell.angle_beta   90.00
_cell.angle_gamma   90.00
#
_symmetry.space_group_name_H-M   'P 1'
#
loop_
_entity.id
_entity.type
_entity.pdbx_description
1 polymer ?
#
loop_
_entity_poly.entity_id
_entity_poly.type
_entity_poly.pdbx_seq_one_letter_code
_entity_poly.pdbx_strand_id
1 'polypeptide(L)'
;MTPTLAQITKELLAAYGRYPRKNLGQHFLVDPKVVQRIISAAELDKDDLVIEIGSGLGVVTAELAREVYQLIAVEIDKELSQISQEVLKDHSNISFVAQDILKTDLAGLALGRKYKVIGNLPYYITAP
;
A
#
# COMPACT_ATOMS: atom_id res chain seq x y z
N MET A 1 19.52 5.57 -16.59
CA MET A 1 19.07 4.26 -16.10
C MET A 1 17.90 4.42 -15.15
N THR A 2 16.90 3.58 -15.30
CA THR A 2 15.75 3.59 -14.39
C THR A 2 16.16 3.01 -13.02
N PRO A 3 15.90 3.70 -11.91
CA PRO A 3 16.23 3.15 -10.60
C PRO A 3 15.39 1.91 -10.28
N THR A 4 15.97 0.97 -9.55
CA THR A 4 15.26 -0.21 -9.07
C THR A 4 14.31 0.15 -7.92
N LEU A 5 13.34 -0.71 -7.64
CA LEU A 5 12.46 -0.53 -6.48
C LEU A 5 13.26 -0.46 -5.18
N ALA A 6 14.33 -1.28 -5.06
CA ALA A 6 15.19 -1.25 -3.89
C ALA A 6 15.86 0.12 -3.72
N GLN A 7 16.36 0.69 -4.81
CA GLN A 7 16.98 2.02 -4.79
C GLN A 7 15.98 3.10 -4.41
N ILE A 8 14.79 3.09 -5.00
CA ILE A 8 13.73 4.05 -4.70
C ILE A 8 13.35 3.98 -3.22
N THR A 9 13.12 2.77 -2.71
CA THR A 9 12.78 2.56 -1.30
C THR A 9 13.86 3.11 -0.37
N LYS A 10 15.12 2.80 -0.67
CA LYS A 10 16.26 3.24 0.12
C LYS A 10 16.38 4.76 0.15
N GLU A 11 16.23 5.39 -1.02
CA GLU A 11 16.32 6.85 -1.15
C GLU A 11 15.18 7.54 -0.42
N LEU A 12 13.96 7.02 -0.52
CA LEU A 12 12.80 7.58 0.18
C LEU A 12 12.98 7.49 1.69
N LEU A 13 13.40 6.34 2.20
CA LEU A 13 13.65 6.18 3.63
C LEU A 13 14.73 7.13 4.13
N ALA A 14 15.83 7.25 3.38
CA ALA A 14 16.93 8.15 3.74
C ALA A 14 16.49 9.62 3.74
N ALA A 15 15.69 10.02 2.75
CA ALA A 15 15.18 11.38 2.64
C ALA A 15 14.34 11.80 3.84
N TYR A 16 13.65 10.84 4.47
CA TYR A 16 12.83 11.09 5.66
C TYR A 16 13.52 10.64 6.95
N GLY A 17 14.81 10.29 6.90
CA GLY A 17 15.58 9.91 8.07
C GLY A 17 15.11 8.61 8.72
N ARG A 18 14.63 7.66 7.92
CA ARG A 18 14.04 6.43 8.44
C ARG A 18 14.78 5.19 7.98
N TYR A 19 14.61 4.15 8.80
CA TYR A 19 15.09 2.80 8.50
C TYR A 19 13.96 1.81 8.75
N PRO A 20 13.94 0.64 8.07
CA PRO A 20 12.90 -0.36 8.29
C PRO A 20 12.83 -0.78 9.77
N ARG A 21 11.61 -0.87 10.31
CA ARG A 21 11.38 -1.29 11.69
C ARG A 21 11.00 -2.75 11.74
N LYS A 22 11.98 -3.62 11.93
CA LYS A 22 11.75 -5.06 11.96
C LYS A 22 10.80 -5.50 13.07
N ASN A 23 10.85 -4.84 14.21
CA ASN A 23 10.00 -5.16 15.36
C ASN A 23 8.50 -4.88 15.11
N LEU A 24 8.19 -4.08 14.11
CA LEU A 24 6.81 -3.85 13.67
C LEU A 24 6.43 -4.71 12.47
N GLY A 25 7.32 -5.63 12.05
CA GLY A 25 7.08 -6.47 10.89
C GLY A 25 7.01 -5.70 9.58
N GLN A 26 7.63 -4.54 9.52
CA GLN A 26 7.64 -3.72 8.30
C GLN A 26 8.58 -4.32 7.27
N HIS A 27 8.01 -4.78 6.18
CA HIS A 27 8.73 -5.31 5.03
C HIS A 27 8.41 -4.43 3.82
N PHE A 28 9.45 -3.86 3.24
CA PHE A 28 9.28 -3.04 2.04
C PHE A 28 9.48 -3.93 0.82
N LEU A 29 8.40 -4.06 0.05
CA LEU A 29 8.42 -4.86 -1.17
C LEU A 29 9.25 -4.15 -2.22
N VAL A 30 10.34 -4.78 -2.67
CA VAL A 30 11.31 -4.18 -3.60
C VAL A 30 11.54 -5.02 -4.85
N ASP A 31 10.90 -6.18 -4.98
CA ASP A 31 11.05 -7.06 -6.13
C ASP A 31 9.94 -6.82 -7.14
N PRO A 32 10.26 -6.29 -8.35
CA PRO A 32 9.25 -6.03 -9.38
C PRO A 32 8.47 -7.27 -9.80
N LYS A 33 9.07 -8.44 -9.75
CA LYS A 33 8.39 -9.70 -10.12
C LYS A 33 7.30 -10.05 -9.13
N VAL A 34 7.55 -9.80 -7.84
CA VAL A 34 6.55 -10.05 -6.80
C VAL A 34 5.39 -9.06 -6.95
N VAL A 35 5.68 -7.80 -7.23
CA VAL A 35 4.65 -6.77 -7.49
C VAL A 35 3.75 -7.22 -8.64
N GLN A 36 4.33 -7.67 -9.74
CA GLN A 36 3.56 -8.13 -10.91
C GLN A 36 2.70 -9.36 -10.58
N ARG A 37 3.19 -10.26 -9.76
CA ARG A 37 2.41 -11.43 -9.32
C ARG A 37 1.21 -11.02 -8.48
N ILE A 38 1.38 -10.04 -7.60
CA ILE A 38 0.28 -9.51 -6.79
C ILE A 38 -0.81 -8.95 -7.71
N ILE A 39 -0.43 -8.12 -8.67
CA ILE A 39 -1.35 -7.49 -9.61
C ILE A 39 -2.08 -8.56 -10.44
N SER A 40 -1.35 -9.54 -10.98
CA SER A 40 -1.95 -10.62 -11.76
C SER A 40 -2.92 -11.47 -10.94
N ALA A 41 -2.53 -11.81 -9.71
CA ALA A 41 -3.37 -12.64 -8.83
C ALA A 41 -4.65 -11.93 -8.41
N ALA A 42 -4.63 -10.61 -8.32
CA ALA A 42 -5.78 -9.82 -7.89
C ALA A 42 -6.87 -9.71 -8.96
N GLU A 43 -6.56 -10.03 -10.21
CA GLU A 43 -7.50 -9.95 -11.34
C GLU A 43 -8.26 -8.62 -11.36
N LEU A 44 -7.50 -7.53 -11.38
CA LEU A 44 -8.06 -6.18 -11.24
C LEU A 44 -8.79 -5.72 -12.48
N ASP A 45 -9.87 -4.96 -12.25
CA ASP A 45 -10.70 -4.35 -13.27
C ASP A 45 -10.75 -2.84 -13.04
N LYS A 46 -10.96 -2.08 -14.11
CA LYS A 46 -11.04 -0.61 -14.04
C LYS A 46 -12.21 -0.08 -13.20
N ASP A 47 -13.19 -0.92 -12.92
CA ASP A 47 -14.33 -0.55 -12.07
C ASP A 47 -14.15 -0.97 -10.62
N ASP A 48 -13.03 -1.63 -10.29
CA ASP A 48 -12.80 -2.15 -8.95
C ASP A 48 -12.52 -1.05 -7.93
N LEU A 49 -13.04 -1.28 -6.72
CA LEU A 49 -12.60 -0.62 -5.50
C LEU A 49 -11.68 -1.58 -4.76
N VAL A 50 -10.47 -1.13 -4.47
CA VAL A 50 -9.47 -1.95 -3.77
C VAL A 50 -9.10 -1.29 -2.46
N ILE A 51 -9.01 -2.09 -1.41
CA ILE A 51 -8.45 -1.67 -0.12
C ILE A 51 -7.10 -2.37 0.02
N GLU A 52 -6.04 -1.59 0.07
CA GLU A 52 -4.69 -2.09 0.29
C GLU A 52 -4.34 -1.95 1.76
N ILE A 53 -3.85 -3.03 2.37
CA ILE A 53 -3.48 -3.07 3.78
C ILE A 53 -1.96 -3.14 3.89
N GLY A 54 -1.39 -2.24 4.69
CA GLY A 54 0.05 -2.17 4.86
C GLY A 54 0.74 -1.54 3.65
N SER A 55 0.23 -0.39 3.20
CA SER A 55 0.72 0.27 1.98
C SER A 55 2.17 0.75 2.06
N GLY A 56 2.70 0.95 3.26
CA GLY A 56 4.10 1.34 3.45
C GLY A 56 4.44 2.63 2.72
N LEU A 57 5.48 2.57 1.87
CA LEU A 57 5.93 3.71 1.08
C LEU A 57 5.14 3.92 -0.22
N GLY A 58 4.15 3.06 -0.49
CA GLY A 58 3.28 3.24 -1.64
C GLY A 58 3.79 2.64 -2.95
N VAL A 59 4.77 1.75 -2.91
CA VAL A 59 5.33 1.12 -4.12
C VAL A 59 4.29 0.28 -4.85
N VAL A 60 3.64 -0.63 -4.13
CA VAL A 60 2.56 -1.45 -4.69
C VAL A 60 1.32 -0.59 -4.93
N THR A 61 1.05 0.35 -4.03
CA THR A 61 -0.06 1.30 -4.13
C THR A 61 -0.09 2.00 -5.49
N ALA A 62 1.04 2.52 -5.94
CA ALA A 62 1.15 3.20 -7.23
C ALA A 62 0.75 2.30 -8.40
N GLU A 63 1.21 1.04 -8.38
CA GLU A 63 0.90 0.09 -9.46
C GLU A 63 -0.58 -0.33 -9.43
N LEU A 64 -1.13 -0.57 -8.23
CA LEU A 64 -2.55 -0.92 -8.08
C LEU A 64 -3.46 0.22 -8.56
N ALA A 65 -3.11 1.45 -8.21
CA ALA A 65 -3.93 2.62 -8.54
C ALA A 65 -4.13 2.80 -10.05
N ARG A 66 -3.17 2.36 -10.86
CA ARG A 66 -3.26 2.44 -12.32
C ARG A 66 -4.29 1.48 -12.90
N GLU A 67 -4.63 0.43 -12.17
CA GLU A 67 -5.46 -0.67 -12.67
C GLU A 67 -6.91 -0.62 -12.20
N VAL A 68 -7.25 0.30 -11.29
CA VAL A 68 -8.54 0.27 -10.61
C VAL A 68 -9.24 1.63 -10.64
N TYR A 69 -10.55 1.63 -10.32
CA TYR A 69 -11.33 2.84 -10.21
C TYR A 69 -10.90 3.67 -8.99
N GLN A 70 -10.77 3.03 -7.84
CA GLN A 70 -10.39 3.69 -6.59
C GLN A 70 -9.59 2.74 -5.69
N LEU A 71 -8.59 3.29 -5.04
CA LEU A 71 -7.75 2.58 -4.08
C LEU A 71 -7.80 3.29 -2.73
N ILE A 72 -8.05 2.51 -1.68
CA ILE A 72 -7.96 3.00 -0.31
C ILE A 72 -6.75 2.34 0.33
N ALA A 73 -5.75 3.13 0.67
CA ALA A 73 -4.49 2.65 1.23
C ALA A 73 -4.52 2.80 2.76
N VAL A 74 -4.52 1.67 3.46
CA VAL A 74 -4.54 1.62 4.92
C VAL A 74 -3.14 1.30 5.43
N GLU A 75 -2.60 2.16 6.29
CA GLU A 75 -1.27 1.99 6.88
C GLU A 75 -1.31 2.37 8.36
N ILE A 76 -0.82 1.48 9.22
CA ILE A 76 -0.80 1.72 10.67
C ILE A 76 0.24 2.79 11.06
N ASP A 77 1.34 2.86 10.35
CA ASP A 77 2.41 3.82 10.61
C ASP A 77 2.05 5.17 9.97
N LYS A 78 1.71 6.15 10.81
CA LYS A 78 1.28 7.47 10.35
C LYS A 78 2.33 8.19 9.51
N GLU A 79 3.61 8.01 9.85
CA GLU A 79 4.70 8.66 9.12
C GLU A 79 4.85 8.04 7.73
N LEU A 80 4.79 6.71 7.61
CA LEU A 80 4.80 6.05 6.29
C LEU A 80 3.60 6.46 5.46
N SER A 81 2.44 6.59 6.07
CA SER A 81 1.24 7.07 5.38
C SER A 81 1.43 8.48 4.83
N GLN A 82 2.04 9.37 5.62
CA GLN A 82 2.34 10.74 5.18
C GLN A 82 3.34 10.77 4.03
N ILE A 83 4.37 9.93 4.10
CA ILE A 83 5.37 9.81 3.03
C ILE A 83 4.70 9.36 1.73
N SER A 84 3.88 8.31 1.79
CA SER A 84 3.20 7.81 0.60
C SER A 84 2.21 8.84 0.03
N GLN A 85 1.53 9.61 0.88
CA GLN A 85 0.67 10.70 0.42
C GLN A 85 1.44 11.74 -0.39
N GLU A 86 2.63 12.10 0.06
CA GLU A 86 3.48 13.06 -0.65
C GLU A 86 4.00 12.48 -1.97
N VAL A 87 4.48 11.24 -1.93
CA VAL A 87 5.05 10.56 -3.11
C VAL A 87 3.98 10.33 -4.18
N LEU A 88 2.74 10.03 -3.78
CA LEU A 88 1.66 9.66 -4.68
C LEU A 88 0.63 10.77 -4.88
N LYS A 89 0.97 12.00 -4.57
CA LYS A 89 0.04 13.15 -4.63
C LYS A 89 -0.57 13.39 -6.00
N ASP A 90 0.10 12.95 -7.08
CA ASP A 90 -0.39 13.12 -8.44
C ASP A 90 -1.44 12.07 -8.85
N HIS A 91 -1.68 11.07 -8.00
CA HIS A 91 -2.73 10.07 -8.23
C HIS A 91 -4.04 10.55 -7.61
N SER A 92 -5.05 10.79 -8.45
CA SER A 92 -6.35 11.34 -7.99
C SER A 92 -7.28 10.29 -7.40
N ASN A 93 -6.98 8.99 -7.56
CA ASN A 93 -7.87 7.90 -7.17
C ASN A 93 -7.42 7.14 -5.92
N ILE A 94 -6.53 7.72 -5.12
CA ILE A 94 -6.05 7.11 -3.89
C ILE A 94 -6.55 7.89 -2.67
N SER A 95 -7.15 7.17 -1.72
CA SER A 95 -7.48 7.71 -0.39
C SER A 95 -6.57 7.03 0.63
N PHE A 96 -6.02 7.80 1.56
CA PHE A 96 -5.08 7.30 2.56
C PHE A 96 -5.73 7.27 3.94
N VAL A 97 -5.59 6.15 4.62
CA VAL A 97 -6.16 5.94 5.97
C VAL A 97 -5.04 5.46 6.90
N ALA A 98 -4.68 6.29 7.88
CA ALA A 98 -3.64 5.95 8.85
C ALA A 98 -4.28 5.30 10.08
N GLN A 99 -4.53 3.99 9.98
CA GLN A 99 -5.22 3.22 11.01
C GLN A 99 -4.67 1.81 11.11
N ASP A 100 -4.89 1.19 12.28
CA ASP A 100 -4.70 -0.24 12.47
C ASP A 100 -5.82 -0.99 11.75
N ILE A 101 -5.47 -1.91 10.87
CA ILE A 101 -6.45 -2.69 10.11
C ILE A 101 -7.40 -3.48 11.02
N LEU A 102 -6.92 -3.92 12.17
CA LEU A 102 -7.74 -4.66 13.15
C LEU A 102 -8.82 -3.79 13.78
N LYS A 103 -8.69 -2.48 13.67
CA LYS A 103 -9.64 -1.48 14.20
C LYS A 103 -10.36 -0.73 13.10
N THR A 104 -10.25 -1.20 11.85
CA THR A 104 -10.79 -0.50 10.68
C THR A 104 -12.04 -1.20 10.19
N ASP A 105 -13.10 -0.43 9.96
CA ASP A 105 -14.33 -0.90 9.35
C ASP A 105 -14.18 -0.85 7.82
N LEU A 106 -13.81 -1.97 7.21
CA LEU A 106 -13.61 -2.04 5.76
C LEU A 106 -14.90 -1.78 4.98
N ALA A 107 -16.00 -2.35 5.43
CA ALA A 107 -17.28 -2.14 4.77
C ALA A 107 -17.71 -0.67 4.81
N GLY A 108 -17.43 -0.01 5.93
CA GLY A 108 -17.67 1.43 6.08
C GLY A 108 -16.82 2.27 5.14
N LEU A 109 -15.54 1.92 4.97
CA LEU A 109 -14.66 2.59 4.02
C LEU A 109 -15.16 2.42 2.57
N ALA A 110 -15.70 1.24 2.25
CA ALA A 110 -16.21 0.94 0.92
C ALA A 110 -17.57 1.56 0.64
N LEU A 111 -18.21 2.17 1.63
CA LEU A 111 -19.54 2.78 1.52
C LEU A 111 -20.58 1.82 0.93
N GLY A 112 -20.55 0.56 1.35
CA GLY A 112 -21.47 -0.48 0.90
C GLY A 112 -21.18 -1.05 -0.49
N ARG A 113 -20.12 -0.61 -1.15
CA ARG A 113 -19.71 -1.13 -2.46
C ARG A 113 -18.95 -2.44 -2.29
N LYS A 114 -18.93 -3.27 -3.35
CA LYS A 114 -18.02 -4.41 -3.41
C LYS A 114 -16.59 -3.93 -3.46
N TYR A 115 -15.71 -4.65 -2.78
CA TYR A 115 -14.29 -4.29 -2.76
C TYR A 115 -13.42 -5.55 -2.72
N LYS A 116 -12.19 -5.40 -3.20
CA LYS A 116 -11.12 -6.40 -3.06
C LYS A 116 -10.15 -5.93 -2.01
N VAL A 117 -9.56 -6.86 -1.27
CA VAL A 117 -8.56 -6.55 -0.25
C VAL A 117 -7.23 -7.15 -0.68
N ILE A 118 -6.20 -6.33 -0.72
CA ILE A 118 -4.85 -6.75 -1.06
C ILE A 118 -3.94 -6.29 0.08
N GLY A 119 -3.05 -7.18 0.55
CA GLY A 119 -2.19 -6.80 1.65
C GLY A 119 -0.85 -7.50 1.64
N ASN A 120 0.17 -6.78 2.10
CA ASN A 120 1.47 -7.31 2.47
C ASN A 120 1.63 -7.06 3.96
N LEU A 121 0.94 -7.88 4.75
CA LEU A 121 0.82 -7.67 6.19
C LEU A 121 2.09 -8.08 6.93
N PRO A 122 2.42 -7.38 8.02
CA PRO A 122 3.45 -7.85 8.95
C PRO A 122 3.13 -9.24 9.50
N TYR A 123 4.16 -10.02 9.80
CA TYR A 123 3.99 -11.42 10.25
C TYR A 123 3.16 -11.57 11.51
N TYR A 124 3.23 -10.61 12.42
CA TYR A 124 2.50 -10.71 13.69
C TYR A 124 1.01 -10.39 13.56
N ILE A 125 0.57 -9.91 12.39
CA ILE A 125 -0.85 -9.70 12.11
C ILE A 125 -1.34 -10.90 11.33
N THR A 126 -2.01 -11.82 12.02
CA THR A 126 -2.65 -12.96 11.37
C THR A 126 -4.13 -12.65 11.22
N ALA A 127 -4.68 -12.97 10.06
CA ALA A 127 -6.10 -12.82 9.84
C ALA A 127 -6.87 -13.72 10.81
N PRO A 128 -7.91 -13.22 11.46
CA PRO A 128 -8.75 -14.05 12.30
C PRO A 128 -9.50 -15.09 11.50
#